data_b457b1906c629f8d77b5695856124c85
#
_entry.id   b457b1906c629f8d77b5695856124c85
#
_cell.length_a   1.000
_cell.length_b   1.000
_cell.length_c   1.000
_cell.angle_alpha   90.00
_cell.angle_beta   90.00
_cell.angle_gamma   90.00
#
_symmetry.space_group_name_H-M   'P 1'
#
loop_
_entity.id
_entity.type
_entity.pdbx_description
1 polymer ?
#
loop_
_entity_poly.entity_id
_entity_poly.type
_entity_poly.pdbx_seq_one_letter_code
_entity_poly.pdbx_strand_id
1 'polypeptide(L)'
;MVLDVDLAKIDXKTFTVISXAFXKYNGLLFREQSLSPKQLVKFSRLFGDLDHAPQMENGQTAVAGFPEIYIVSNILNKNKEPIGSLGAGEAVWHTDMSYLPNPPDISMLYALEIPPVGGDTSLCSMVAAFNTLPDKIKTKVAHXSIKHDGTYNSGGLLRKGLREDNDPMTCAGQPHPIVCAHPRTNQPVLYLGRRRNAYIVGLEREESEDLLDSLWDYATLPENSYTHQWQVGDLLMWDNRATMHRRDPFDSSARRLMQRTQIKGQIAPSAFGA
;
A
#
# COMPACT_ATOMS: atom_id res chain seq x y z
N MET A 1 15.20 6.41 -7.90
CA MET A 1 15.06 7.82 -7.49
C MET A 1 14.98 8.68 -8.73
N VAL A 2 14.11 9.70 -8.70
CA VAL A 2 13.98 10.69 -9.79
C VAL A 2 14.68 11.97 -9.33
N LEU A 3 15.55 12.48 -10.16
CA LEU A 3 16.40 13.65 -9.84
C LEU A 3 15.93 14.88 -10.61
N ASP A 4 16.20 16.05 -10.05
CA ASP A 4 16.03 17.35 -10.71
C ASP A 4 14.61 17.63 -11.21
N VAL A 5 13.61 17.20 -10.39
CA VAL A 5 12.19 17.40 -10.72
C VAL A 5 11.51 18.12 -9.54
N ASP A 6 10.82 19.23 -9.85
CA ASP A 6 9.96 19.95 -8.91
C ASP A 6 8.50 19.53 -9.17
N LEU A 7 7.94 18.73 -8.29
CA LEU A 7 6.57 18.20 -8.45
C LEU A 7 5.50 19.29 -8.39
N ALA A 8 5.84 20.46 -7.83
CA ALA A 8 4.92 21.61 -7.80
C ALA A 8 4.70 22.22 -9.20
N LYS A 9 5.61 21.93 -10.16
CA LYS A 9 5.66 22.61 -11.48
C LYS A 9 5.74 21.62 -12.65
N ILE A 10 5.11 20.46 -12.53
CA ILE A 10 5.17 19.41 -13.58
C ILE A 10 4.46 19.90 -14.85
N ASP A 11 5.17 19.77 -16.00
CA ASP A 11 4.60 19.93 -17.34
C ASP A 11 4.33 18.56 -18.00
N UNK A 12 3.86 18.33 -18.99
CA UNK A 12 3.51 17.23 -19.61
C UNK A 12 4.56 16.39 -20.01
N LYS A 13 5.53 17.10 -20.61
CA LYS A 13 6.69 16.33 -21.04
C LYS A 13 7.31 15.59 -19.86
N THR A 14 7.54 16.29 -18.77
CA THR A 14 8.09 15.72 -17.55
C THR A 14 7.15 14.63 -17.01
N PHE A 15 5.85 14.86 -17.01
CA PHE A 15 4.88 13.84 -16.57
C PHE A 15 4.97 12.58 -17.42
N THR A 16 5.12 12.71 -18.74
CA THR A 16 5.25 11.55 -19.62
C THR A 16 6.48 10.71 -19.23
N VAL A 17 7.60 11.33 -18.93
CA VAL A 17 8.81 10.63 -18.49
C VAL A 17 8.58 9.94 -17.13
N ILE A 18 7.98 10.64 -16.21
CA ILE A 18 7.65 10.07 -14.87
C ILE A 18 6.72 8.84 -15.03
N SER A 19 5.69 8.99 -15.83
CA SER A 19 4.71 7.94 -16.09
C SER A 19 5.34 6.69 -16.70
N UNK A 20 6.27 6.80 -17.59
CA UNK A 20 6.92 5.85 -18.12
C UNK A 20 7.75 5.17 -17.25
N ALA A 21 8.53 5.93 -16.38
CA ALA A 21 9.38 5.36 -15.32
C ALA A 21 8.53 4.58 -14.31
N PHE A 22 7.39 5.10 -13.97
CA PHE A 22 6.50 4.45 -13.02
C PHE A 22 6.02 3.07 -13.50
N UNK A 23 5.75 2.91 -14.67
CA UNK A 23 5.40 1.82 -15.17
C UNK A 23 6.37 0.88 -15.20
N LYS A 24 7.59 1.20 -15.38
CA LYS A 24 8.77 0.32 -15.44
C LYS A 24 9.21 -0.19 -14.05
N TYR A 25 9.21 0.71 -13.07
CA TYR A 25 9.82 0.44 -11.77
C TYR A 25 8.81 0.15 -10.66
N ASN A 26 7.54 0.43 -10.85
CA ASN A 26 6.43 0.25 -9.89
C ASN A 26 6.60 1.06 -8.59
N GLY A 27 7.67 1.82 -8.46
CA GLY A 27 7.91 2.73 -7.34
C GLY A 27 8.87 3.83 -7.73
N LEU A 28 8.57 5.06 -7.33
CA LEU A 28 9.43 6.21 -7.59
C LEU A 28 9.60 7.02 -6.31
N LEU A 29 10.81 7.51 -6.10
CA LEU A 29 11.15 8.41 -4.99
C LEU A 29 11.55 9.77 -5.56
N PHE A 30 10.95 10.82 -5.02
CA PHE A 30 11.31 12.21 -5.30
C PHE A 30 11.77 12.84 -3.99
N ARG A 31 13.01 13.31 -3.95
CA ARG A 31 13.58 13.95 -2.77
C ARG A 31 13.40 15.47 -2.82
N GLU A 32 13.55 16.12 -1.67
CA GLU A 32 13.65 17.57 -1.55
C GLU A 32 12.45 18.32 -2.11
N GLN A 33 11.25 17.72 -2.00
CA GLN A 33 10.03 18.37 -2.47
C GLN A 33 9.46 19.31 -1.40
N SER A 34 8.85 20.40 -1.84
CA SER A 34 8.15 21.33 -0.95
C SER A 34 6.76 21.55 -1.52
N LEU A 35 5.81 20.72 -1.07
CA LEU A 35 4.46 20.69 -1.65
C LEU A 35 3.43 21.16 -0.62
N SER A 36 2.64 22.15 -1.01
CA SER A 36 1.39 22.45 -0.29
C SER A 36 0.38 21.32 -0.55
N PRO A 37 -0.66 21.20 0.30
CA PRO A 37 -1.72 20.21 0.07
C PRO A 37 -2.32 20.31 -1.35
N LYS A 38 -2.53 21.54 -1.84
CA LYS A 38 -3.06 21.78 -3.19
C LYS A 38 -2.13 21.22 -4.27
N GLN A 39 -0.81 21.41 -4.10
CA GLN A 39 0.18 20.90 -5.06
C GLN A 39 0.29 19.38 -5.01
N LEU A 40 0.23 18.79 -3.82
CA LEU A 40 0.22 17.32 -3.67
C LEU A 40 -1.00 16.72 -4.38
N VAL A 41 -2.20 17.28 -4.15
CA VAL A 41 -3.42 16.83 -4.84
C VAL A 41 -3.30 17.01 -6.34
N LYS A 42 -2.79 18.18 -6.80
CA LYS A 42 -2.62 18.47 -8.24
C LYS A 42 -1.69 17.44 -8.89
N PHE A 43 -0.54 17.14 -8.27
CA PHE A 43 0.38 16.13 -8.80
C PHE A 43 -0.26 14.75 -8.85
N SER A 44 -0.89 14.35 -7.74
CA SER A 44 -1.53 13.03 -7.65
C SER A 44 -2.59 12.84 -8.74
N ARG A 45 -3.39 13.87 -9.01
CA ARG A 45 -4.46 13.82 -10.01
C ARG A 45 -3.96 13.64 -11.46
N LEU A 46 -2.66 13.83 -11.71
CA LEU A 46 -2.10 13.50 -13.03
C LEU A 46 -2.17 12.00 -13.32
N PHE A 47 -2.28 11.17 -12.29
CA PHE A 47 -2.34 9.71 -12.43
C PHE A 47 -3.77 9.16 -12.42
N GLY A 48 -4.75 9.97 -12.05
CA GLY A 48 -6.16 9.56 -12.02
C GLY A 48 -6.95 10.24 -10.90
N ASP A 49 -8.21 9.85 -10.76
CA ASP A 49 -9.07 10.34 -9.68
C ASP A 49 -8.56 9.84 -8.33
N LEU A 50 -8.76 10.65 -7.30
CA LEU A 50 -8.30 10.34 -5.96
C LEU A 50 -9.42 9.78 -5.08
N ASP A 51 -9.09 8.81 -4.25
CA ASP A 51 -9.96 8.38 -3.17
C ASP A 51 -9.99 9.44 -2.06
N HIS A 52 -11.09 9.53 -1.35
CA HIS A 52 -11.17 10.31 -0.12
C HIS A 52 -10.58 9.52 1.04
N ALA A 53 -9.91 10.22 1.94
CA ALA A 53 -9.35 9.61 3.15
C ALA A 53 -10.45 8.97 4.00
N PRO A 54 -10.22 7.77 4.56
CA PRO A 54 -11.22 7.13 5.43
C PRO A 54 -11.41 7.93 6.73
N GLN A 55 -12.64 7.94 7.25
CA GLN A 55 -12.93 8.61 8.51
C GLN A 55 -12.31 7.88 9.70
N MET A 56 -11.65 8.64 10.57
CA MET A 56 -11.19 8.15 11.86
C MET A 56 -12.33 8.17 12.90
N GLU A 57 -12.11 7.52 14.02
CA GLU A 57 -13.12 7.46 15.09
C GLU A 57 -13.50 8.82 15.64
N ASN A 58 -12.55 9.76 15.68
CA ASN A 58 -12.82 11.14 16.15
C ASN A 58 -13.38 12.04 15.04
N GLY A 59 -13.68 11.51 13.87
CA GLY A 59 -14.22 12.24 12.74
C GLY A 59 -13.20 13.00 11.91
N GLN A 60 -11.94 13.09 12.35
CA GLN A 60 -10.86 13.71 11.58
C GLN A 60 -10.22 12.65 10.68
N THR A 61 -9.91 13.01 9.44
CA THR A 61 -9.30 12.06 8.52
C THR A 61 -8.36 12.70 7.54
N ALA A 62 -8.63 13.92 7.18
CA ALA A 62 -8.02 14.57 6.06
C ALA A 62 -7.46 15.91 6.46
N VAL A 63 -6.60 16.44 5.62
CA VAL A 63 -6.17 17.82 5.71
C VAL A 63 -7.39 18.71 5.43
N ALA A 64 -7.60 19.75 6.25
CA ALA A 64 -8.75 20.65 6.10
C ALA A 64 -8.82 21.23 4.68
N GLY A 65 -9.96 21.05 4.03
CA GLY A 65 -10.18 21.49 2.64
C GLY A 65 -9.66 20.53 1.57
N PHE A 66 -9.02 19.41 1.97
CA PHE A 66 -8.46 18.43 1.04
C PHE A 66 -8.84 17.01 1.48
N PRO A 67 -10.09 16.59 1.22
CA PRO A 67 -10.55 15.28 1.69
C PRO A 67 -9.79 14.11 1.10
N GLU A 68 -9.01 14.31 0.06
CA GLU A 68 -8.18 13.29 -0.58
C GLU A 68 -6.88 13.02 0.18
N ILE A 69 -6.47 13.90 1.12
CA ILE A 69 -5.19 13.75 1.82
C ILE A 69 -5.39 13.11 3.19
N TYR A 70 -4.96 11.85 3.30
CA TYR A 70 -4.99 11.10 4.55
C TYR A 70 -3.75 11.43 5.38
N ILE A 71 -3.96 11.75 6.67
CA ILE A 71 -2.85 12.05 7.59
C ILE A 71 -2.41 10.76 8.27
N VAL A 72 -1.14 10.38 8.04
CA VAL A 72 -0.51 9.23 8.69
C VAL A 72 0.45 9.79 9.75
N SER A 73 0.09 9.63 11.03
CA SER A 73 0.81 10.32 12.10
C SER A 73 0.55 9.67 13.47
N ASN A 74 1.55 9.79 14.37
CA ASN A 74 1.39 9.44 15.78
C ASN A 74 1.19 10.68 16.66
N ILE A 75 1.08 11.86 16.06
CA ILE A 75 1.02 13.13 16.80
C ILE A 75 -0.39 13.33 17.40
N LEU A 76 -0.42 13.90 18.58
CA LEU A 76 -1.66 14.29 19.26
C LEU A 76 -1.80 15.83 19.23
N ASN A 77 -3.03 16.31 19.10
CA ASN A 77 -3.34 17.73 19.19
C ASN A 77 -3.32 18.20 20.64
N LYS A 78 -3.65 19.48 20.87
CA LYS A 78 -3.67 20.10 22.22
C LYS A 78 -4.66 19.41 23.18
N ASN A 79 -5.68 18.76 22.62
CA ASN A 79 -6.69 18.03 23.39
C ASN A 79 -6.33 16.57 23.61
N LYS A 80 -5.10 16.15 23.24
CA LYS A 80 -4.60 14.78 23.32
C LYS A 80 -5.34 13.80 22.37
N GLU A 81 -5.89 14.33 21.28
CA GLU A 81 -6.56 13.51 20.25
C GLU A 81 -5.62 13.28 19.07
N PRO A 82 -5.61 12.10 18.45
CA PRO A 82 -4.78 11.85 17.26
C PRO A 82 -5.15 12.81 16.12
N ILE A 83 -4.13 13.37 15.45
CA ILE A 83 -4.34 14.17 14.24
C ILE A 83 -4.35 13.31 12.99
N GLY A 84 -3.93 12.04 13.10
CA GLY A 84 -3.85 11.10 12.00
C GLY A 84 -3.98 9.66 12.49
N SER A 85 -3.65 8.71 11.66
CA SER A 85 -3.81 7.28 11.94
C SER A 85 -2.47 6.53 11.89
N LEU A 86 -2.52 5.26 12.31
CA LEU A 86 -1.46 4.24 12.23
C LEU A 86 -0.34 4.40 13.26
N GLY A 87 -0.40 5.38 14.15
CA GLY A 87 0.49 5.46 15.31
C GLY A 87 1.98 5.20 15.02
N ALA A 88 2.70 4.71 16.03
CA ALA A 88 4.15 4.46 15.97
C ALA A 88 4.52 2.96 15.82
N GLY A 89 3.56 2.07 15.89
CA GLY A 89 3.80 0.62 15.78
C GLY A 89 4.15 0.17 14.36
N GLU A 90 4.57 -1.07 14.25
CA GLU A 90 4.82 -1.68 12.94
C GLU A 90 3.54 -1.73 12.11
N ALA A 91 3.68 -1.48 10.82
CA ALA A 91 2.65 -1.84 9.83
C ALA A 91 3.22 -3.00 9.01
N VAL A 92 2.56 -4.16 9.12
CA VAL A 92 3.04 -5.40 8.49
C VAL A 92 2.97 -5.31 6.96
N TRP A 93 3.68 -6.21 6.27
CA TRP A 93 3.61 -6.32 4.80
C TRP A 93 2.16 -6.41 4.32
N HIS A 94 1.77 -5.51 3.43
CA HIS A 94 0.40 -5.49 2.90
C HIS A 94 0.31 -4.71 1.58
N THR A 95 -0.79 -4.97 0.88
CA THR A 95 -1.29 -4.15 -0.23
C THR A 95 -2.42 -3.27 0.33
N ASP A 96 -2.39 -1.97 0.05
CA ASP A 96 -3.44 -1.06 0.53
C ASP A 96 -4.81 -1.50 0.02
N MET A 97 -5.76 -1.58 0.96
CA MET A 97 -7.20 -1.76 0.70
C MET A 97 -7.54 -2.91 -0.25
N SER A 98 -6.75 -3.99 -0.21
CA SER A 98 -6.97 -5.17 -1.06
C SER A 98 -8.31 -5.86 -0.80
N TYR A 99 -8.96 -5.56 0.32
CA TYR A 99 -10.29 -6.07 0.67
C TYR A 99 -11.44 -5.42 -0.11
N LEU A 100 -11.13 -4.41 -0.96
CA LEU A 100 -12.14 -3.78 -1.83
C LEU A 100 -12.24 -4.51 -3.17
N PRO A 101 -13.42 -4.49 -3.82
CA PRO A 101 -13.53 -5.04 -5.18
C PRO A 101 -12.55 -4.37 -6.15
N ASN A 102 -12.39 -3.04 -6.05
CA ASN A 102 -11.44 -2.27 -6.86
C ASN A 102 -10.44 -1.58 -5.92
N PRO A 103 -9.33 -2.24 -5.54
CA PRO A 103 -8.33 -1.61 -4.69
C PRO A 103 -7.66 -0.42 -5.37
N PRO A 104 -7.17 0.57 -4.61
CA PRO A 104 -6.45 1.71 -5.22
C PRO A 104 -5.33 1.25 -6.15
N ASP A 105 -5.11 2.02 -7.22
CA ASP A 105 -4.05 1.69 -8.19
C ASP A 105 -2.67 2.17 -7.71
N ILE A 106 -2.60 3.35 -7.08
CA ILE A 106 -1.32 3.96 -6.68
C ILE A 106 -1.49 4.58 -5.30
N SER A 107 -0.45 4.45 -4.47
CA SER A 107 -0.34 5.20 -3.21
C SER A 107 0.86 6.13 -3.30
N MET A 108 0.72 7.33 -2.74
CA MET A 108 1.79 8.32 -2.61
C MET A 108 1.86 8.78 -1.17
N LEU A 109 3.07 8.81 -0.61
CA LEU A 109 3.30 9.20 0.78
C LEU A 109 4.34 10.31 0.81
N TYR A 110 3.97 11.46 1.39
CA TYR A 110 4.80 12.66 1.42
C TYR A 110 5.19 12.97 2.87
N ALA A 111 6.49 13.18 3.11
CA ALA A 111 7.08 13.30 4.45
C ALA A 111 7.18 14.75 4.90
N LEU A 112 6.47 15.10 6.00
CA LEU A 112 6.52 16.43 6.64
C LEU A 112 7.36 16.44 7.91
N GLU A 113 7.22 15.41 8.77
CA GLU A 113 8.05 15.20 9.96
C GLU A 113 8.43 13.73 10.02
N ILE A 114 9.68 13.45 10.33
CA ILE A 114 10.18 12.07 10.40
C ILE A 114 10.87 11.84 11.75
N PRO A 115 10.77 10.61 12.31
CA PRO A 115 11.52 10.29 13.52
C PRO A 115 13.03 10.19 13.19
N PRO A 116 13.90 10.46 14.17
CA PRO A 116 15.35 10.36 13.91
C PRO A 116 15.83 8.94 13.61
N VAL A 117 15.11 7.92 14.09
CA VAL A 117 15.44 6.50 13.88
C VAL A 117 14.14 5.71 13.71
N GLY A 118 14.12 4.79 12.77
CA GLY A 118 12.96 3.94 12.52
C GLY A 118 11.91 4.60 11.66
N GLY A 119 10.77 3.91 11.51
CA GLY A 119 9.68 4.40 10.68
C GLY A 119 9.94 4.27 9.19
N ASP A 120 10.99 3.53 8.80
CA ASP A 120 11.35 3.28 7.41
C ASP A 120 10.22 2.52 6.71
N THR A 121 10.09 2.77 5.41
CA THR A 121 9.08 2.09 4.58
C THR A 121 9.79 1.16 3.61
N SER A 122 9.40 -0.11 3.63
CA SER A 122 9.91 -1.09 2.65
C SER A 122 8.86 -1.35 1.59
N LEU A 123 9.30 -1.47 0.35
CA LEU A 123 8.49 -1.89 -0.80
C LEU A 123 8.99 -3.25 -1.27
N CYS A 124 8.08 -4.12 -1.65
CA CYS A 124 8.37 -5.45 -2.17
C CYS A 124 7.74 -5.58 -3.55
N SER A 125 8.56 -5.93 -4.55
CA SER A 125 8.07 -6.09 -5.93
C SER A 125 7.31 -7.41 -6.07
N MET A 126 6.03 -7.34 -6.35
CA MET A 126 5.20 -8.53 -6.51
C MET A 126 5.30 -9.12 -7.93
N VAL A 127 5.87 -8.37 -8.87
CA VAL A 127 6.31 -8.92 -10.18
C VAL A 127 7.55 -9.80 -9.96
N ALA A 128 8.56 -9.28 -9.26
CA ALA A 128 9.76 -10.06 -8.94
C ALA A 128 9.40 -11.28 -8.08
N ALA A 129 8.54 -11.10 -7.10
CA ALA A 129 8.05 -12.19 -6.24
C ALA A 129 7.45 -13.33 -7.08
N PHE A 130 6.60 -13.01 -8.06
CA PHE A 130 6.04 -14.03 -8.94
C PHE A 130 7.17 -14.73 -9.74
N ASN A 131 8.10 -13.95 -10.29
CA ASN A 131 9.16 -14.51 -11.14
C ASN A 131 10.06 -15.48 -10.36
N THR A 132 10.30 -15.20 -9.07
CA THR A 132 11.18 -16.04 -8.23
C THR A 132 10.48 -17.23 -7.57
N LEU A 133 9.14 -17.32 -7.65
CA LEU A 133 8.43 -18.50 -7.15
C LEU A 133 8.88 -19.77 -7.84
N PRO A 134 9.05 -20.88 -7.12
CA PRO A 134 9.26 -22.19 -7.77
C PRO A 134 8.08 -22.54 -8.69
N ASP A 135 8.38 -23.17 -9.82
CA ASP A 135 7.36 -23.54 -10.83
C ASP A 135 6.23 -24.39 -10.23
N LYS A 136 6.56 -25.28 -9.30
CA LYS A 136 5.55 -26.10 -8.60
C LYS A 136 4.53 -25.23 -7.87
N ILE A 137 5.00 -24.16 -7.23
CA ILE A 137 4.09 -23.22 -6.51
C ILE A 137 3.31 -22.39 -7.55
N LYS A 138 3.97 -21.87 -8.58
CA LYS A 138 3.28 -21.12 -9.67
C LYS A 138 2.11 -21.93 -10.22
N THR A 139 2.36 -23.19 -10.55
CA THR A 139 1.32 -24.08 -11.08
C THR A 139 0.18 -24.28 -10.08
N LYS A 140 0.53 -24.49 -8.80
CA LYS A 140 -0.47 -24.74 -7.75
C LYS A 140 -1.40 -23.53 -7.57
N VAL A 141 -0.87 -22.30 -7.62
CA VAL A 141 -1.65 -21.07 -7.31
C VAL A 141 -2.27 -20.40 -8.54
N ALA A 142 -1.99 -20.86 -9.75
CA ALA A 142 -2.37 -20.19 -11.00
C ALA A 142 -3.86 -19.84 -11.07
N HIS A 143 -4.70 -20.70 -10.49
CA HIS A 143 -6.17 -20.55 -10.55
C HIS A 143 -6.82 -20.39 -9.17
N UNK A 144 -6.09 -20.22 -7.98
CA UNK A 144 -6.53 -20.04 -6.74
C UNK A 144 -6.76 -18.65 -6.56
N SER A 145 -7.66 -18.34 -5.67
CA SER A 145 -7.93 -16.97 -5.17
C SER A 145 -7.70 -16.90 -3.68
N ILE A 146 -7.25 -15.72 -3.20
CA ILE A 146 -7.18 -15.39 -1.76
C ILE A 146 -8.37 -14.51 -1.42
N LYS A 147 -9.04 -14.79 -0.32
CA LYS A 147 -10.01 -13.88 0.30
C LYS A 147 -9.23 -12.89 1.15
N HIS A 148 -9.43 -11.59 0.89
CA HIS A 148 -8.72 -10.49 1.55
C HIS A 148 -9.60 -9.91 2.66
N ASP A 149 -9.12 -10.00 3.89
CA ASP A 149 -9.85 -9.53 5.07
C ASP A 149 -9.78 -8.00 5.19
N GLY A 150 -10.93 -7.38 5.50
CA GLY A 150 -11.02 -5.94 5.79
C GLY A 150 -11.27 -5.62 7.26
N THR A 151 -11.25 -6.61 8.15
CA THR A 151 -11.60 -6.42 9.57
C THR A 151 -10.59 -5.55 10.31
N TYR A 152 -9.30 -5.73 10.03
CA TYR A 152 -8.22 -5.03 10.73
C TYR A 152 -7.42 -4.17 9.76
N ASN A 153 -6.86 -3.06 10.27
CA ASN A 153 -5.93 -2.24 9.48
C ASN A 153 -4.51 -2.83 9.52
N SER A 154 -3.56 -2.22 8.81
CA SER A 154 -2.19 -2.74 8.71
C SER A 154 -1.40 -2.65 10.03
N GLY A 155 -1.87 -1.83 10.97
CA GLY A 155 -1.33 -1.78 12.33
C GLY A 155 -1.99 -2.77 13.29
N GLY A 156 -2.89 -3.62 12.80
CA GLY A 156 -3.56 -4.64 13.62
C GLY A 156 -4.78 -4.17 14.39
N LEU A 157 -5.25 -2.93 14.15
CA LEU A 157 -6.40 -2.37 14.87
C LEU A 157 -7.70 -2.70 14.14
N LEU A 158 -8.72 -3.04 14.91
CA LEU A 158 -10.07 -3.31 14.41
C LEU A 158 -10.63 -2.06 13.73
N ARG A 159 -11.17 -2.19 12.54
CA ARG A 159 -11.75 -1.07 11.81
C ARG A 159 -13.09 -0.67 12.41
N LYS A 160 -13.37 0.63 12.39
CA LYS A 160 -14.61 1.22 12.92
C LYS A 160 -15.84 0.53 12.28
N GLY A 161 -16.78 0.14 13.12
CA GLY A 161 -18.04 -0.45 12.69
C GLY A 161 -17.99 -1.94 12.40
N LEU A 162 -16.81 -2.58 12.53
CA LEU A 162 -16.67 -4.01 12.31
C LEU A 162 -16.60 -4.74 13.64
N ARG A 163 -16.98 -6.02 13.63
CA ARG A 163 -16.86 -6.91 14.78
C ARG A 163 -15.56 -7.70 14.65
N GLU A 164 -14.97 -7.99 15.79
CA GLU A 164 -13.78 -8.83 15.84
C GLU A 164 -14.09 -10.22 15.28
N ASP A 165 -13.28 -10.65 14.32
CA ASP A 165 -13.35 -11.99 13.75
C ASP A 165 -11.92 -12.40 13.39
N ASN A 166 -11.47 -13.52 13.95
CA ASN A 166 -10.13 -14.03 13.75
C ASN A 166 -10.13 -15.40 13.08
N ASP A 167 -11.26 -15.82 12.51
CA ASP A 167 -11.35 -17.07 11.77
C ASP A 167 -11.25 -16.77 10.26
N PRO A 168 -10.13 -17.13 9.62
CA PRO A 168 -9.95 -16.82 8.19
C PRO A 168 -11.00 -17.48 7.29
N MET A 169 -11.64 -18.56 7.71
CA MET A 169 -12.64 -19.22 6.89
C MET A 169 -14.00 -18.54 6.96
N THR A 170 -14.32 -17.87 8.06
CA THR A 170 -15.66 -17.28 8.27
C THR A 170 -15.67 -15.76 8.16
N CYS A 171 -14.56 -15.06 8.41
CA CYS A 171 -14.54 -13.62 8.34
C CYS A 171 -14.85 -13.13 6.92
N ALA A 172 -15.52 -12.00 6.84
CA ALA A 172 -15.88 -11.39 5.55
C ALA A 172 -14.62 -10.94 4.80
N GLY A 173 -14.68 -10.95 3.48
CA GLY A 173 -13.56 -10.47 2.68
C GLY A 173 -13.84 -10.59 1.19
N GLN A 174 -12.98 -9.96 0.41
CA GLN A 174 -13.09 -9.93 -1.04
C GLN A 174 -12.10 -10.93 -1.66
N PRO A 175 -12.59 -11.92 -2.42
CA PRO A 175 -11.65 -12.80 -3.14
C PRO A 175 -11.04 -12.09 -4.35
N HIS A 176 -9.72 -12.30 -4.54
CA HIS A 176 -9.00 -11.87 -5.73
C HIS A 176 -8.08 -13.01 -6.17
N PRO A 177 -7.78 -13.13 -7.49
CA PRO A 177 -6.82 -14.14 -7.94
C PRO A 177 -5.47 -13.98 -7.26
N ILE A 178 -4.78 -15.07 -6.97
CA ILE A 178 -3.42 -15.04 -6.42
C ILE A 178 -2.45 -14.50 -7.46
N VAL A 179 -2.59 -14.94 -8.72
CA VAL A 179 -1.78 -14.44 -9.82
C VAL A 179 -2.65 -13.55 -10.68
N CYS A 180 -2.38 -12.24 -10.65
CA CYS A 180 -3.14 -11.25 -11.39
C CYS A 180 -2.38 -10.76 -12.61
N ALA A 181 -3.10 -10.34 -13.64
CA ALA A 181 -2.54 -9.54 -14.73
C ALA A 181 -2.42 -8.10 -14.26
N HIS A 182 -1.24 -7.52 -14.38
CA HIS A 182 -1.05 -6.10 -14.06
C HIS A 182 -1.83 -5.25 -15.08
N PRO A 183 -2.72 -4.33 -14.63
CA PRO A 183 -3.66 -3.68 -15.56
C PRO A 183 -3.02 -2.83 -16.66
N ARG A 184 -1.79 -2.35 -16.46
CA ARG A 184 -1.11 -1.50 -17.46
C ARG A 184 -0.05 -2.23 -18.26
N THR A 185 0.61 -3.25 -17.69
CA THR A 185 1.74 -3.93 -18.35
C THR A 185 1.41 -5.35 -18.76
N ASN A 186 0.30 -5.89 -18.29
CA ASN A 186 -0.12 -7.29 -18.48
C ASN A 186 0.90 -8.33 -17.96
N GLN A 187 1.85 -7.91 -17.12
CA GLN A 187 2.77 -8.83 -16.49
C GLN A 187 2.06 -9.60 -15.37
N PRO A 188 2.46 -10.85 -15.09
CA PRO A 188 1.92 -11.56 -13.94
C PRO A 188 2.44 -10.93 -12.64
N VAL A 189 1.55 -10.79 -11.68
CA VAL A 189 1.82 -10.22 -10.36
C VAL A 189 1.30 -11.19 -9.32
N LEU A 190 2.09 -11.45 -8.28
CA LEU A 190 1.63 -12.20 -7.11
C LEU A 190 0.84 -11.21 -6.23
N TYR A 191 -0.48 -11.43 -6.09
CA TYR A 191 -1.36 -10.47 -5.40
C TYR A 191 -1.84 -11.05 -4.08
N LEU A 192 -1.12 -10.73 -2.98
CA LEU A 192 -1.31 -11.38 -1.69
C LEU A 192 -2.17 -10.59 -0.70
N GLY A 193 -2.17 -9.26 -0.76
CA GLY A 193 -2.98 -8.44 0.14
C GLY A 193 -2.41 -8.36 1.56
N ARG A 194 -3.09 -8.97 2.53
CA ARG A 194 -2.68 -9.01 3.95
C ARG A 194 -2.66 -10.44 4.43
N ARG A 195 -1.67 -10.80 5.27
CA ARG A 195 -1.56 -12.19 5.78
C ARG A 195 -2.64 -12.51 6.81
N ARG A 196 -2.96 -11.56 7.72
CA ARG A 196 -3.96 -11.80 8.77
C ARG A 196 -5.32 -12.11 8.14
N ASN A 197 -5.92 -13.21 8.57
CA ASN A 197 -7.22 -13.67 8.09
C ASN A 197 -7.30 -13.94 6.58
N ALA A 198 -6.16 -13.96 5.87
CA ALA A 198 -6.13 -14.41 4.48
C ALA A 198 -6.52 -15.88 4.42
N TYR A 199 -7.22 -16.25 3.34
CA TYR A 199 -7.67 -17.64 3.16
C TYR A 199 -7.70 -17.96 1.66
N ILE A 200 -7.05 -19.06 1.29
CA ILE A 200 -7.09 -19.52 -0.11
C ILE A 200 -8.39 -20.30 -0.30
N VAL A 201 -9.27 -19.72 -1.11
CA VAL A 201 -10.65 -20.22 -1.27
C VAL A 201 -10.65 -21.65 -1.78
N GLY A 202 -11.38 -22.52 -1.09
CA GLY A 202 -11.58 -23.92 -1.48
C GLY A 202 -10.57 -24.90 -0.90
N LEU A 203 -9.55 -24.46 -0.18
CA LEU A 203 -8.60 -25.35 0.48
C LEU A 203 -9.02 -25.63 1.93
N GLU A 204 -8.57 -26.75 2.48
CA GLU A 204 -8.66 -26.98 3.92
C GLU A 204 -7.80 -25.92 4.64
N ARG A 205 -8.19 -25.58 5.89
CA ARG A 205 -7.54 -24.53 6.68
C ARG A 205 -6.02 -24.70 6.73
N GLU A 206 -5.57 -25.89 7.12
CA GLU A 206 -4.14 -26.16 7.30
C GLU A 206 -3.38 -26.01 5.97
N GLU A 207 -3.94 -26.55 4.89
CA GLU A 207 -3.33 -26.42 3.57
C GLU A 207 -3.25 -24.97 3.13
N SER A 208 -4.31 -24.18 3.40
CA SER A 208 -4.33 -22.75 3.10
C SER A 208 -3.23 -22.01 3.87
N GLU A 209 -3.12 -22.25 5.18
CA GLU A 209 -2.11 -21.58 6.01
C GLU A 209 -0.69 -21.91 5.54
N ASP A 210 -0.38 -23.19 5.30
CA ASP A 210 0.95 -23.60 4.84
C ASP A 210 1.32 -22.94 3.50
N LEU A 211 0.36 -22.91 2.58
CA LEU A 211 0.62 -22.31 1.25
C LEU A 211 0.75 -20.78 1.35
N LEU A 212 -0.08 -20.12 2.17
CA LEU A 212 0.03 -18.68 2.40
C LEU A 212 1.39 -18.33 3.01
N ASP A 213 1.84 -19.09 4.02
CA ASP A 213 3.14 -18.84 4.64
C ASP A 213 4.26 -18.97 3.62
N SER A 214 4.22 -20.02 2.79
CA SER A 214 5.20 -20.19 1.69
C SER A 214 5.18 -19.02 0.72
N LEU A 215 4.00 -18.54 0.34
CA LEU A 215 3.87 -17.40 -0.59
C LEU A 215 4.46 -16.13 0.01
N TRP A 216 4.19 -15.85 1.30
CA TRP A 216 4.75 -14.68 1.99
C TRP A 216 6.27 -14.79 2.10
N ASP A 217 6.80 -15.98 2.44
CA ASP A 217 8.24 -16.20 2.57
C ASP A 217 8.95 -15.89 1.24
N TYR A 218 8.43 -16.41 0.12
CA TYR A 218 9.02 -16.13 -1.20
C TYR A 218 8.85 -14.66 -1.59
N ALA A 219 7.68 -14.07 -1.33
CA ALA A 219 7.40 -12.71 -1.76
C ALA A 219 8.31 -11.70 -1.08
N THR A 220 8.58 -11.90 0.22
CA THR A 220 9.29 -10.92 1.04
C THR A 220 10.79 -11.16 1.16
N LEU A 221 11.36 -11.97 0.26
CA LEU A 221 12.80 -12.17 0.20
C LEU A 221 13.52 -10.82 0.02
N PRO A 222 14.70 -10.66 0.64
CA PRO A 222 15.44 -9.39 0.52
C PRO A 222 15.66 -8.91 -0.91
N GLU A 223 15.93 -9.83 -1.84
CA GLU A 223 16.17 -9.49 -3.25
C GLU A 223 14.93 -8.92 -3.95
N ASN A 224 13.74 -9.15 -3.40
CA ASN A 224 12.49 -8.60 -3.93
C ASN A 224 12.15 -7.24 -3.30
N SER A 225 12.95 -6.76 -2.34
CA SER A 225 12.56 -5.65 -1.46
C SER A 225 13.53 -4.47 -1.54
N TYR A 226 13.01 -3.29 -1.27
CA TYR A 226 13.76 -2.05 -1.13
C TYR A 226 13.27 -1.34 0.12
N THR A 227 14.19 -0.91 1.00
CA THR A 227 13.83 -0.15 2.20
C THR A 227 14.21 1.31 2.03
N HIS A 228 13.23 2.19 2.20
CA HIS A 228 13.39 3.63 2.09
C HIS A 228 13.58 4.24 3.47
N GLN A 229 14.72 4.91 3.65
CA GLN A 229 15.01 5.75 4.81
C GLN A 229 14.57 7.19 4.48
N TRP A 230 13.61 7.67 5.25
CA TRP A 230 12.92 8.93 4.96
C TRP A 230 13.78 10.16 5.24
N GLN A 231 13.60 11.18 4.43
CA GLN A 231 14.02 12.56 4.69
C GLN A 231 12.79 13.47 4.55
N VAL A 232 12.76 14.56 5.30
CA VAL A 232 11.68 15.55 5.16
C VAL A 232 11.68 16.06 3.72
N GLY A 233 10.50 16.12 3.10
CA GLY A 233 10.36 16.52 1.71
C GLY A 233 10.42 15.35 0.72
N ASP A 234 10.61 14.11 1.20
CA ASP A 234 10.51 12.95 0.31
C ASP A 234 9.05 12.70 -0.07
N LEU A 235 8.82 12.43 -1.36
CA LEU A 235 7.58 11.82 -1.83
C LEU A 235 7.92 10.45 -2.42
N LEU A 236 7.40 9.40 -1.80
CA LEU A 236 7.52 8.02 -2.28
C LEU A 236 6.16 7.60 -2.83
N MET A 237 6.15 7.16 -4.09
CA MET A 237 4.94 6.62 -4.70
C MET A 237 5.18 5.18 -5.14
N TRP A 238 4.14 4.36 -5.06
CA TRP A 238 4.24 2.96 -5.47
C TRP A 238 2.95 2.48 -6.14
N ASP A 239 3.13 1.52 -7.02
CA ASP A 239 2.04 0.84 -7.71
C ASP A 239 1.43 -0.18 -6.76
N ASN A 240 0.26 0.12 -6.25
CA ASN A 240 -0.40 -0.72 -5.25
C ASN A 240 -0.87 -2.06 -5.84
N ARG A 241 -0.89 -2.19 -7.17
CA ARG A 241 -1.27 -3.43 -7.86
C ARG A 241 -0.06 -4.37 -8.04
N ALA A 242 1.17 -3.82 -7.92
CA ALA A 242 2.41 -4.57 -8.17
C ALA A 242 3.38 -4.57 -6.99
N THR A 243 2.99 -3.99 -5.83
CA THR A 243 3.85 -3.97 -4.64
C THR A 243 3.07 -4.28 -3.38
N MET A 244 3.76 -4.90 -2.41
CA MET A 244 3.38 -4.80 -1.01
C MET A 244 4.31 -3.81 -0.34
N HIS A 245 3.88 -3.25 0.78
CA HIS A 245 4.73 -2.37 1.58
C HIS A 245 4.54 -2.65 3.06
N ARG A 246 5.55 -2.23 3.84
CA ARG A 246 5.48 -2.29 5.32
C ARG A 246 6.20 -1.08 5.89
N ARG A 247 5.97 -0.82 7.18
CA ARG A 247 6.65 0.25 7.89
C ARG A 247 7.22 -0.29 9.18
N ASP A 248 8.49 -0.02 9.41
CA ASP A 248 9.15 -0.37 10.68
C ASP A 248 8.57 0.47 11.83
N PRO A 249 8.53 -0.05 13.06
CA PRO A 249 8.13 0.75 14.21
C PRO A 249 9.16 1.84 14.49
N PHE A 250 8.76 2.82 15.28
CA PHE A 250 9.65 3.89 15.74
C PHE A 250 9.26 4.29 17.16
N ASP A 251 10.14 5.05 17.82
CA ASP A 251 9.89 5.53 19.19
C ASP A 251 8.62 6.38 19.23
N SER A 252 7.65 5.98 20.05
CA SER A 252 6.35 6.66 20.14
C SER A 252 6.46 8.11 20.64
N SER A 253 7.58 8.48 21.27
CA SER A 253 7.83 9.87 21.69
C SER A 253 8.37 10.73 20.53
N ALA A 254 8.88 10.11 19.45
CA ALA A 254 9.31 10.85 18.27
C ALA A 254 8.10 11.21 17.41
N ARG A 255 8.19 12.34 16.70
CA ARG A 255 7.09 12.82 15.85
C ARG A 255 7.25 12.30 14.44
N ARG A 256 6.14 11.82 13.87
CA ARG A 256 6.07 11.43 12.46
C ARG A 256 4.78 11.99 11.86
N LEU A 257 4.92 12.73 10.75
CA LEU A 257 3.77 13.31 10.05
C LEU A 257 3.95 13.12 8.55
N MET A 258 3.05 12.36 7.96
CA MET A 258 3.01 12.11 6.53
C MET A 258 1.63 12.48 5.98
N GLN A 259 1.60 12.87 4.71
CA GLN A 259 0.37 13.06 3.95
C GLN A 259 0.30 11.99 2.85
N ARG A 260 -0.80 11.26 2.78
CA ARG A 260 -0.99 10.19 1.78
C ARG A 260 -2.14 10.54 0.84
N THR A 261 -1.90 10.37 -0.48
CA THR A 261 -2.97 10.36 -1.47
C THR A 261 -3.01 8.97 -2.13
N GLN A 262 -4.20 8.58 -2.61
CA GLN A 262 -4.37 7.30 -3.30
C GLN A 262 -5.17 7.52 -4.59
N ILE A 263 -4.66 6.94 -5.67
CA ILE A 263 -5.35 6.97 -6.97
C ILE A 263 -6.39 5.84 -6.95
N LYS A 264 -7.62 6.20 -7.21
CA LYS A 264 -8.78 5.32 -7.16
C LYS A 264 -8.64 4.17 -8.17
N GLY A 265 -8.89 2.96 -7.71
CA GLY A 265 -8.88 1.79 -8.58
C GLY A 265 -10.07 1.77 -9.52
N GLN A 266 -9.80 1.64 -10.81
CA GLN A 266 -10.83 1.63 -11.84
C GLN A 266 -11.23 0.20 -12.23
N ILE A 267 -10.35 -0.76 -12.03
CA ILE A 267 -10.49 -2.13 -12.54
C ILE A 267 -10.22 -3.11 -11.39
N ALA A 268 -11.09 -4.11 -11.25
CA ALA A 268 -10.87 -5.20 -10.28
C ALA A 268 -9.62 -6.01 -10.67
N PRO A 269 -8.89 -6.57 -9.68
CA PRO A 269 -7.83 -7.54 -10.00
C PRO A 269 -8.38 -8.70 -10.83
N SER A 270 -7.74 -9.02 -11.95
CA SER A 270 -8.15 -10.09 -12.85
C SER A 270 -7.04 -11.13 -12.98
N ALA A 271 -7.42 -12.40 -13.20
CA ALA A 271 -6.47 -13.47 -13.28
C ALA A 271 -5.55 -13.31 -14.49
N PHE A 272 -4.27 -13.63 -14.30
CA PHE A 272 -3.29 -13.64 -15.39
C PHE A 272 -3.58 -14.83 -16.32
N GLY A 273 -3.64 -14.56 -17.62
CA GLY A 273 -3.89 -15.60 -18.61
C GLY A 273 -5.36 -16.00 -18.76
N ALA A 274 -6.30 -15.26 -18.16
CA ALA A 274 -7.72 -15.53 -18.28
C ALA A 274 -8.30 -15.03 -19.61
#